data_488471502849c0e35c22c2f3a31bc5e3
#
_entry.id   488471502849c0e35c22c2f3a31bc5e3
#
_cell.length_a   1.000
_cell.length_b   1.000
_cell.length_c   1.000
_cell.angle_alpha   90.00
_cell.angle_beta   90.00
_cell.angle_gamma   90.00
#
_symmetry.space_group_name_H-M   'P 1'
#
loop_
_entity.id
_entity.type
_entity.pdbx_description
1 polymer ?
#
loop_
_entity_poly.entity_id
_entity_poly.type
_entity_poly.pdbx_seq_one_letter_code
_entity_poly.pdbx_strand_id
1 'polypeptide(L)'
;MRHIISVLLENESGALSRVSGLFSARGYNIESLTVAPTNDPTLSRMTIVTTGDDRKIDQIEKHLNKLVDVAALQDITIGSHLEREVVLVKVLVESAQKADLDKVVKAFNASLITVSGSQFIVEMSGSSEKVDELLKSLSGLTVLELARSGVTGLSSDETALTAQ
;
A
#
# COMPACT_ATOMS: atom_id res chain seq x y z
N MET A 1 9.14 10.00 -10.58
CA MET A 1 7.87 9.31 -10.87
C MET A 1 7.65 8.26 -9.78
N ARG A 2 6.40 7.98 -9.38
CA ARG A 2 6.04 6.92 -8.42
C ARG A 2 6.05 5.58 -9.15
N HIS A 3 6.64 4.55 -8.56
CA HIS A 3 6.70 3.20 -9.10
C HIS A 3 6.18 2.19 -8.09
N ILE A 4 5.57 1.12 -8.61
CA ILE A 4 5.02 0.02 -7.84
C ILE A 4 5.71 -1.26 -8.29
N ILE A 5 6.59 -1.76 -7.45
CA ILE A 5 7.37 -2.97 -7.73
C ILE A 5 6.74 -4.15 -6.99
N SER A 6 6.29 -5.14 -7.75
CA SER A 6 5.77 -6.40 -7.22
C SER A 6 6.89 -7.44 -7.17
N VAL A 7 7.10 -8.04 -6.02
CA VAL A 7 8.18 -9.00 -5.78
C VAL A 7 7.59 -10.30 -5.22
N LEU A 8 7.95 -11.42 -5.79
CA LEU A 8 7.81 -12.73 -5.15
C LEU A 8 9.08 -13.01 -4.35
N LEU A 9 8.91 -13.25 -3.08
CA LEU A 9 9.96 -13.41 -2.11
C LEU A 9 9.83 -14.77 -1.42
N GLU A 10 10.92 -15.48 -1.22
CA GLU A 10 10.89 -16.68 -0.40
C GLU A 10 10.45 -16.36 1.02
N ASN A 11 9.53 -17.16 1.56
CA ASN A 11 8.96 -16.95 2.90
C ASN A 11 9.90 -17.48 3.97
N GLU A 12 11.14 -16.98 3.95
CA GLU A 12 12.25 -17.38 4.82
C GLU A 12 12.57 -16.27 5.84
N SER A 13 13.10 -16.68 6.98
CA SER A 13 13.56 -15.74 8.00
C SER A 13 14.65 -14.81 7.45
N GLY A 14 14.46 -13.50 7.61
CA GLY A 14 15.42 -12.48 7.17
C GLY A 14 15.26 -12.01 5.72
N ALA A 15 14.42 -12.64 4.90
CA ALA A 15 14.21 -12.22 3.51
C ALA A 15 13.74 -10.75 3.42
N LEU A 16 12.72 -10.36 4.19
CA LEU A 16 12.28 -8.97 4.29
C LEU A 16 13.39 -8.03 4.75
N SER A 17 14.18 -8.47 5.72
CA SER A 17 15.31 -7.68 6.28
C SER A 17 16.39 -7.43 5.23
N ARG A 18 16.67 -8.38 4.36
CA ARG A 18 17.62 -8.22 3.25
C ARG A 18 17.13 -7.24 2.20
N VAL A 19 15.84 -7.27 1.86
CA VAL A 19 15.24 -6.30 0.94
C VAL A 19 15.30 -4.88 1.54
N SER A 20 14.83 -4.70 2.76
CA SER A 20 14.84 -3.38 3.42
C SER A 20 16.27 -2.86 3.64
N GLY A 21 17.20 -3.73 3.99
CA GLY A 21 18.61 -3.42 4.13
C GLY A 21 19.25 -2.96 2.82
N LEU A 22 18.89 -3.57 1.70
CA LEU A 22 19.33 -3.14 0.36
C LEU A 22 18.87 -1.72 0.04
N PHE A 23 17.59 -1.41 0.28
CA PHE A 23 17.06 -0.07 0.07
C PHE A 23 17.79 0.96 0.94
N SER A 24 17.96 0.65 2.23
CA SER A 24 18.67 1.50 3.19
C SER A 24 20.12 1.75 2.78
N ALA A 25 20.87 0.70 2.46
CA ALA A 25 22.29 0.79 2.09
C ALA A 25 22.52 1.58 0.79
N ARG A 26 21.54 1.64 -0.10
CA ARG A 26 21.62 2.36 -1.39
C ARG A 26 20.95 3.74 -1.36
N GLY A 27 20.37 4.14 -0.23
CA GLY A 27 19.66 5.40 -0.10
C GLY A 27 18.38 5.46 -0.95
N TYR A 28 17.75 4.30 -1.22
CA TYR A 28 16.45 4.25 -1.87
C TYR A 28 15.34 4.48 -0.84
N ASN A 29 14.35 5.30 -1.19
CA ASN A 29 13.21 5.54 -0.32
C ASN A 29 12.10 4.52 -0.57
N ILE A 30 11.54 3.98 0.50
CA ILE A 30 10.31 3.17 0.47
C ILE A 30 9.16 4.05 0.98
N GLU A 31 8.19 4.36 0.12
CA GLU A 31 7.00 5.13 0.50
C GLU A 31 5.96 4.23 1.18
N SER A 32 5.77 3.04 0.67
CA SER A 32 4.96 2.00 1.30
C SER A 32 5.48 0.62 0.97
N LEU A 33 5.23 -0.32 1.87
CA LEU A 33 5.63 -1.71 1.73
C LEU A 33 4.56 -2.58 2.35
N THR A 34 4.04 -3.53 1.56
CA THR A 34 3.16 -4.59 2.04
C THR A 34 3.79 -5.93 1.73
N VAL A 35 3.65 -6.89 2.62
CA VAL A 35 4.11 -8.26 2.41
C VAL A 35 3.17 -9.23 3.11
N ALA A 36 2.80 -10.29 2.40
CA ALA A 36 2.01 -11.38 2.95
C ALA A 36 2.28 -12.68 2.19
N PRO A 37 2.11 -13.85 2.82
CA PRO A 37 2.18 -15.13 2.15
C PRO A 37 1.20 -15.22 0.97
N THR A 38 1.56 -15.98 -0.05
CA THR A 38 0.69 -16.30 -1.19
C THR A 38 -0.11 -17.58 -0.91
N ASN A 39 -0.79 -18.12 -1.93
CA ASN A 39 -1.37 -19.45 -1.88
C ASN A 39 -0.31 -20.56 -1.81
N ASP A 40 0.93 -20.26 -2.19
CA ASP A 40 2.09 -21.10 -1.91
C ASP A 40 2.74 -20.64 -0.59
N PRO A 41 2.73 -21.46 0.48
CA PRO A 41 3.25 -21.06 1.78
C PRO A 41 4.77 -20.80 1.79
N THR A 42 5.48 -21.24 0.77
CA THR A 42 6.92 -20.99 0.62
C THR A 42 7.23 -19.62 0.04
N LEU A 43 6.22 -18.95 -0.51
CA LEU A 43 6.35 -17.64 -1.17
C LEU A 43 5.49 -16.56 -0.51
N SER A 44 6.07 -15.40 -0.35
CA SER A 44 5.37 -14.17 0.00
C SER A 44 5.35 -13.20 -1.18
N ARG A 45 4.24 -12.47 -1.35
CA ARG A 45 4.20 -11.33 -2.25
C ARG A 45 4.45 -10.05 -1.48
N MET A 46 5.42 -9.30 -1.96
CA MET A 46 5.75 -7.97 -1.48
C MET A 46 5.40 -6.94 -2.55
N THR A 47 4.74 -5.87 -2.18
CA THR A 47 4.53 -4.70 -3.04
C THR A 47 5.27 -3.52 -2.44
N ILE A 48 6.21 -2.96 -3.19
CA ILE A 48 7.02 -1.81 -2.78
C ILE A 48 6.60 -0.61 -3.61
N VAL A 49 6.26 0.49 -2.96
CA VAL A 49 6.09 1.79 -3.62
C VAL A 49 7.32 2.64 -3.33
N THR A 50 7.92 3.14 -4.40
CA THR A 50 9.12 4.00 -4.34
C THR A 50 9.01 5.12 -5.38
N THR A 51 9.86 6.14 -5.24
CA THR A 51 9.99 7.24 -6.21
C THR A 51 11.39 7.30 -6.79
N GLY A 52 11.43 7.55 -8.08
CA GLY A 52 12.68 7.69 -8.80
C GLY A 52 12.48 8.03 -10.28
N ASP A 53 13.58 8.28 -10.96
CA ASP A 53 13.64 8.26 -12.41
C ASP A 53 13.85 6.82 -12.91
N ASP A 54 13.70 6.61 -14.21
CA ASP A 54 13.80 5.27 -14.82
C ASP A 54 15.15 4.61 -14.54
N ARG A 55 16.23 5.40 -14.51
CA ARG A 55 17.58 4.89 -14.21
C ARG A 55 17.69 4.36 -12.78
N LYS A 56 17.07 5.06 -11.83
CA LYS A 56 17.05 4.63 -10.43
C LYS A 56 16.23 3.35 -10.25
N ILE A 57 15.10 3.26 -10.94
CA ILE A 57 14.23 2.06 -10.89
C ILE A 57 14.94 0.85 -11.50
N ASP A 58 15.54 0.99 -12.67
CA ASP A 58 16.36 -0.06 -13.28
C ASP A 58 17.48 -0.55 -12.36
N GLN A 59 18.12 0.36 -11.61
CA GLN A 59 19.10 -0.04 -10.58
C GLN A 59 18.47 -0.80 -9.40
N ILE A 60 17.30 -0.37 -8.93
CA ILE A 60 16.57 -1.06 -7.85
C ILE A 60 16.24 -2.49 -8.28
N GLU A 61 15.66 -2.67 -9.46
CA GLU A 61 15.32 -3.98 -10.00
C GLU A 61 16.53 -4.89 -10.14
N LYS A 62 17.64 -4.39 -10.71
CA LYS A 62 18.90 -5.14 -10.83
C LYS A 62 19.47 -5.55 -9.47
N HIS A 63 19.32 -4.72 -8.45
CA HIS A 63 19.80 -5.05 -7.12
C HIS A 63 18.89 -6.05 -6.42
N LEU A 64 17.58 -5.92 -6.55
CA LEU A 64 16.62 -6.87 -6.01
C LEU A 64 16.80 -8.26 -6.63
N ASN A 65 16.97 -8.35 -7.96
CA ASN A 65 17.21 -9.61 -8.68
C ASN A 65 18.49 -10.35 -8.27
N LYS A 66 19.39 -9.67 -7.57
CA LYS A 66 20.62 -10.31 -7.04
C LYS A 66 20.43 -10.93 -5.66
N LEU A 67 19.32 -10.63 -4.99
CA LEU A 67 19.01 -11.25 -3.70
C LEU A 67 18.53 -12.68 -3.94
N VAL A 68 19.13 -13.62 -3.21
CA VAL A 68 18.80 -15.05 -3.33
C VAL A 68 17.33 -15.34 -2.99
N ASP A 69 16.74 -14.53 -2.10
CA ASP A 69 15.37 -14.70 -1.66
C ASP A 69 14.33 -14.17 -2.67
N VAL A 70 14.76 -13.43 -3.70
CA VAL A 70 13.86 -12.87 -4.71
C VAL A 70 13.66 -13.90 -5.81
N ALA A 71 12.48 -14.53 -5.82
CA ALA A 71 12.12 -15.53 -6.81
C ALA A 71 11.70 -14.91 -8.14
N ALA A 72 11.04 -13.76 -8.11
CA ALA A 72 10.64 -12.97 -9.29
C ALA A 72 10.30 -11.54 -8.90
N LEU A 73 10.39 -10.59 -9.84
CA LEU A 73 9.92 -9.22 -9.64
C LEU A 73 9.41 -8.61 -10.96
N GLN A 74 8.56 -7.60 -10.83
CA GLN A 74 8.01 -6.82 -11.94
C GLN A 74 7.67 -5.41 -11.49
N ASP A 75 8.08 -4.39 -12.23
CA ASP A 75 7.48 -3.05 -12.13
C ASP A 75 6.11 -3.07 -12.84
N ILE A 76 5.05 -2.96 -12.06
CA ILE A 76 3.67 -2.97 -12.58
C ILE A 76 3.16 -1.59 -12.95
N THR A 77 3.97 -0.54 -12.76
CA THR A 77 3.59 0.85 -13.06
C THR A 77 3.39 1.08 -14.56
N ILE A 78 4.24 0.44 -15.39
CA ILE A 78 4.27 0.63 -16.86
C ILE A 78 3.16 -0.17 -17.52
N GLY A 79 2.29 -0.77 -16.96
CA GLY A 79 1.20 -1.55 -17.59
C GLY A 79 -0.15 -1.22 -16.97
N SER A 80 -1.14 -1.92 -17.40
CA SER A 80 -2.42 -1.92 -16.73
C SER A 80 -2.27 -2.70 -15.42
N HIS A 81 -2.61 -2.07 -14.31
CA HIS A 81 -2.54 -2.70 -12.99
C HIS A 81 -3.68 -2.29 -12.09
N LEU A 82 -3.94 -3.09 -11.09
CA LEU A 82 -4.85 -2.79 -10.00
C LEU A 82 -4.06 -2.58 -8.73
N GLU A 83 -4.22 -1.43 -8.09
CA GLU A 83 -3.67 -1.17 -6.75
C GLU A 83 -4.79 -0.91 -5.75
N ARG A 84 -4.61 -1.35 -4.54
CA ARG A 84 -5.51 -1.10 -3.41
C ARG A 84 -4.72 -0.95 -2.12
N GLU A 85 -5.22 -0.10 -1.25
CA GLU A 85 -4.84 -0.03 0.16
C GLU A 85 -6.07 0.10 1.04
N VAL A 86 -5.94 -0.26 2.29
CA VAL A 86 -6.95 -0.05 3.33
C VAL A 86 -6.52 1.13 4.19
N VAL A 87 -7.46 2.01 4.51
CA VAL A 87 -7.26 3.11 5.44
C VAL A 87 -8.28 3.01 6.57
N LEU A 88 -7.81 3.24 7.79
CA LEU A 88 -8.61 3.38 9.00
C LEU A 88 -8.34 4.75 9.59
N VAL A 89 -9.38 5.58 9.76
CA VAL A 89 -9.27 6.94 10.29
C VAL A 89 -10.19 7.07 11.50
N LYS A 90 -9.60 7.24 12.68
CA LYS A 90 -10.37 7.53 13.89
C LYS A 90 -10.59 9.04 13.99
N VAL A 91 -11.85 9.44 14.08
CA VAL A 91 -12.26 10.84 14.14
C VAL A 91 -13.09 11.13 15.39
N LEU A 92 -12.90 12.34 15.92
CA LEU A 92 -13.79 12.93 16.93
C LEU A 92 -14.75 13.86 16.19
N VAL A 93 -16.05 13.68 16.42
CA VAL A 93 -17.12 14.34 15.67
C VAL A 93 -18.11 14.98 16.64
N GLU A 94 -18.29 16.28 16.52
CA GLU A 94 -19.34 16.99 17.24
C GLU A 94 -20.72 16.68 16.62
N SER A 95 -21.78 16.83 17.41
CA SER A 95 -23.14 16.50 16.95
C SER A 95 -23.53 17.24 15.68
N ALA A 96 -23.07 18.48 15.51
CA ALA A 96 -23.33 19.29 14.31
C ALA A 96 -22.59 18.79 13.06
N GLN A 97 -21.47 18.09 13.23
CA GLN A 97 -20.62 17.59 12.15
C GLN A 97 -21.02 16.18 11.67
N LYS A 98 -21.91 15.49 12.42
CA LYS A 98 -22.27 14.10 12.11
C LYS A 98 -22.86 13.93 10.71
N ALA A 99 -23.73 14.86 10.31
CA ALA A 99 -24.34 14.85 8.98
C ALA A 99 -23.31 15.01 7.84
N ASP A 100 -22.25 15.77 8.07
CA ASP A 100 -21.19 15.97 7.07
C ASP A 100 -20.28 14.73 7.00
N LEU A 101 -19.97 14.11 8.13
CA LEU A 101 -19.28 12.81 8.14
C LEU A 101 -20.07 11.76 7.35
N ASP A 102 -21.38 11.64 7.57
CA ASP A 102 -22.24 10.67 6.88
C ASP A 102 -22.26 10.89 5.35
N LYS A 103 -22.21 12.15 4.90
CA LYS A 103 -22.09 12.50 3.47
C LYS A 103 -20.76 12.02 2.90
N VAL A 104 -19.66 12.25 3.59
CA VAL A 104 -18.32 11.80 3.17
C VAL A 104 -18.27 10.28 3.10
N VAL A 105 -18.70 9.59 4.14
CA VAL A 105 -18.76 8.11 4.20
C VAL A 105 -19.53 7.54 3.01
N LYS A 106 -20.69 8.12 2.71
CA LYS A 106 -21.51 7.71 1.57
C LYS A 106 -20.85 8.00 0.23
N ALA A 107 -20.26 9.18 0.06
CA ALA A 107 -19.61 9.60 -1.20
C ALA A 107 -18.43 8.70 -1.57
N PHE A 108 -17.68 8.23 -0.59
CA PHE A 108 -16.53 7.35 -0.79
C PHE A 108 -16.87 5.85 -0.70
N ASN A 109 -18.14 5.50 -0.45
CA ASN A 109 -18.56 4.13 -0.18
C ASN A 109 -17.73 3.49 0.94
N ALA A 110 -17.44 4.30 1.97
CA ALA A 110 -16.68 3.89 3.16
C ALA A 110 -17.61 3.25 4.19
N SER A 111 -17.03 2.53 5.13
CA SER A 111 -17.72 1.99 6.30
C SER A 111 -17.51 2.92 7.50
N LEU A 112 -18.52 3.06 8.34
CA LEU A 112 -18.47 3.83 9.58
C LEU A 112 -18.66 2.92 10.78
N ILE A 113 -17.67 2.86 11.64
CA ILE A 113 -17.67 2.05 12.86
C ILE A 113 -17.76 3.00 14.06
N THR A 114 -18.77 2.81 14.90
CA THR A 114 -18.93 3.59 16.14
C THR A 114 -18.02 3.05 17.22
N VAL A 115 -17.18 3.92 17.80
CA VAL A 115 -16.33 3.60 18.95
C VAL A 115 -17.00 4.07 20.23
N SER A 116 -17.55 5.30 20.22
CA SER A 116 -18.31 5.90 21.34
C SER A 116 -19.31 6.91 20.79
N GLY A 117 -20.01 7.64 21.64
CA GLY A 117 -21.01 8.63 21.23
C GLY A 117 -20.47 9.74 20.29
N SER A 118 -19.18 10.06 20.35
CA SER A 118 -18.54 11.12 19.55
C SER A 118 -17.33 10.63 18.75
N GLN A 119 -16.91 9.37 18.90
CA GLN A 119 -15.75 8.83 18.19
C GLN A 119 -16.16 7.74 17.22
N PHE A 120 -15.63 7.84 16.01
CA PHE A 120 -15.92 6.93 14.91
C PHE A 120 -14.63 6.52 14.21
N ILE A 121 -14.64 5.32 13.62
CA ILE A 121 -13.61 4.91 12.67
C ILE A 121 -14.23 4.85 11.28
N VAL A 122 -13.63 5.59 10.36
CA VAL A 122 -13.94 5.51 8.92
C VAL A 122 -12.98 4.50 8.31
N GLU A 123 -13.51 3.49 7.65
CA GLU A 123 -12.77 2.44 6.96
C GLU A 123 -13.06 2.51 5.47
N MET A 124 -12.01 2.48 4.65
CA MET A 124 -12.15 2.42 3.20
C MET A 124 -11.01 1.60 2.58
N SER A 125 -11.33 0.88 1.51
CA SER A 125 -10.36 0.29 0.58
C SER A 125 -10.46 1.01 -0.77
N GLY A 126 -9.32 1.40 -1.33
CA GLY A 126 -9.28 2.13 -2.60
C GLY A 126 -7.85 2.28 -3.14
N SER A 127 -7.72 2.95 -4.30
CA SER A 127 -6.41 3.41 -4.78
C SER A 127 -5.84 4.47 -3.82
N SER A 128 -4.52 4.66 -3.85
CA SER A 128 -3.86 5.70 -3.04
C SER A 128 -4.49 7.08 -3.25
N GLU A 129 -4.83 7.42 -4.49
CA GLU A 129 -5.48 8.69 -4.84
C GLU A 129 -6.84 8.84 -4.13
N LYS A 130 -7.69 7.80 -4.16
CA LYS A 130 -8.99 7.82 -3.46
C LYS A 130 -8.84 7.92 -1.96
N VAL A 131 -7.82 7.27 -1.39
CA VAL A 131 -7.52 7.38 0.05
C VAL A 131 -7.12 8.81 0.39
N ASP A 132 -6.26 9.44 -0.41
CA ASP A 132 -5.84 10.82 -0.20
C ASP A 132 -7.01 11.81 -0.34
N GLU A 133 -7.93 11.58 -1.29
CA GLU A 133 -9.17 12.36 -1.43
C GLU A 133 -10.09 12.21 -0.21
N LEU A 134 -10.27 10.99 0.31
CA LEU A 134 -11.01 10.77 1.55
C LEU A 134 -10.40 11.56 2.71
N LEU A 135 -9.07 11.46 2.90
CA LEU A 135 -8.38 12.17 3.98
C LEU A 135 -8.55 13.70 3.87
N LYS A 136 -8.49 14.25 2.65
CA LYS A 136 -8.79 15.67 2.41
C LYS A 136 -10.23 16.02 2.78
N SER A 137 -11.18 15.15 2.46
CA SER A 137 -12.60 15.37 2.78
C SER A 137 -12.89 15.31 4.29
N LEU A 138 -12.04 14.59 5.06
CA LEU A 138 -12.12 14.52 6.52
C LEU A 138 -11.34 15.64 7.24
N SER A 139 -10.65 16.52 6.52
CA SER A 139 -9.77 17.56 7.11
C SER A 139 -10.52 18.59 7.97
N GLY A 140 -11.84 18.73 7.81
CA GLY A 140 -12.69 19.56 8.68
C GLY A 140 -13.06 18.94 10.03
N LEU A 141 -12.71 17.68 10.24
CA LEU A 141 -12.94 16.95 11.48
C LEU A 141 -11.64 16.80 12.29
N THR A 142 -11.77 16.53 13.57
CA THR A 142 -10.61 16.21 14.40
C THR A 142 -10.18 14.77 14.17
N VAL A 143 -9.10 14.55 13.43
CA VAL A 143 -8.49 13.25 13.25
C VAL A 143 -7.66 12.91 14.49
N LEU A 144 -8.02 11.83 15.18
CA LEU A 144 -7.33 11.33 16.37
C LEU A 144 -6.20 10.37 16.00
N GLU A 145 -6.43 9.51 15.01
CA GLU A 145 -5.51 8.44 14.63
C GLU A 145 -5.73 8.04 13.17
N LEU A 146 -4.65 7.70 12.49
CA LEU A 146 -4.67 7.26 11.10
C LEU A 146 -3.79 6.01 10.95
N ALA A 147 -4.33 4.97 10.31
CA ALA A 147 -3.57 3.80 9.89
C ALA A 147 -3.82 3.52 8.40
N ARG A 148 -2.74 3.27 7.66
CA ARG A 148 -2.77 2.84 6.24
C ARG A 148 -2.02 1.52 6.11
N SER A 149 -2.57 0.59 5.35
CA SER A 149 -1.91 -0.70 5.08
C SER A 149 -0.68 -0.54 4.18
N GLY A 150 -0.62 0.52 3.38
CA GLY A 150 0.22 0.56 2.19
C GLY A 150 -0.43 -0.17 1.01
N VAL A 151 0.16 -0.01 -0.16
CA VAL A 151 -0.39 -0.52 -1.42
C VAL A 151 -0.10 -2.00 -1.59
N THR A 152 -1.12 -2.77 -1.93
CA THR A 152 -0.98 -4.05 -2.60
C THR A 152 -1.38 -3.90 -4.07
N GLY A 153 -0.66 -4.56 -4.98
CA GLY A 153 -0.89 -4.39 -6.42
C GLY A 153 -0.66 -5.66 -7.23
N LEU A 154 -1.41 -5.77 -8.31
CA LEU A 154 -1.26 -6.82 -9.32
C LEU A 154 -1.30 -6.20 -10.71
N SER A 155 -0.47 -6.72 -11.64
CA SER A 155 -0.67 -6.46 -13.07
C SER A 155 -2.04 -6.98 -13.50
N SER A 156 -2.69 -6.26 -14.39
CA SER A 156 -3.92 -6.69 -15.06
C SER A 156 -3.62 -7.39 -16.41
N ASP A 157 -2.34 -7.61 -16.73
CA ASP A 157 -1.93 -8.34 -17.92
C ASP A 157 -2.26 -9.84 -17.79
N GLU A 158 -2.33 -10.54 -18.90
CA GLU A 158 -2.61 -11.99 -18.93
C GLU A 158 -1.48 -12.83 -18.31
N THR A 159 -0.28 -12.28 -18.21
CA THR A 159 0.89 -12.97 -17.63
C THR A 159 0.95 -12.75 -16.12
N ALA A 160 0.99 -13.86 -15.39
CA ALA A 160 1.18 -13.82 -13.94
C ALA A 160 2.68 -13.75 -13.58
N LEU A 161 3.02 -13.02 -12.52
CA LEU A 161 4.34 -13.08 -11.90
C LEU A 161 4.47 -14.42 -11.17
N THR A 162 5.33 -15.29 -11.64
CA THR A 162 5.58 -16.63 -11.09
C THR A 162 7.07 -16.80 -10.75
N ALA A 163 7.37 -17.59 -9.73
CA ALA A 163 8.73 -18.02 -9.46
C ALA A 163 9.27 -18.85 -10.64
N GLN A 164 10.51 -18.58 -11.03
CA GLN A 164 11.22 -19.34 -12.07
C GLN A 164 11.89 -20.57 -11.50
#